data_1d1825f3ed95b251a4d120c3eb694517
#
_entry.id   1d1825f3ed95b251a4d120c3eb694517
#
_cell.length_a   1.000
_cell.length_b   1.000
_cell.length_c   1.000
_cell.angle_alpha   90.00
_cell.angle_beta   90.00
_cell.angle_gamma   90.00
#
_symmetry.space_group_name_H-M   'P 1'
#
loop_
_entity.id
_entity.type
_entity.pdbx_description
1 polymer ?
#
loop_
_entity_poly.entity_id
_entity_poly.type
_entity_poly.pdbx_seq_one_letter_code
_entity_poly.pdbx_strand_id
1 'polypeptide(L)'
;MENEVIKELQRGQISFGFDESSPIQVSIDQFYGIEINDFAVTVAKTALWIAESQMMKETEDIVHMDLDFLPLTINAFIVEGNSLQIDWESVVPKYQVSYIMGNPPFVGARVMSSEQKDDVREIFKGWKNVGNMDYVCCWYKKCADFMKNTSIRAALVSTNSVSQGESVANLWKPLLENSVHIDFAYRTFQWDSEAKIKAHVHCVIIGFSIAPYNKPKKIFIDERYQIAKNINGYLLDAANVYVESRNKPICNIPEIGIGNKPIDGGYYLFEKEEMEQFIRKEPEAKNIFARGMAQRSLLTDHRDIVFGWENVARLN
;
A
#
# COMPACT_ATOMS: atom_id res chain seq x y z
N MET A 1 -19.80 12.90 9.97
CA MET A 1 -19.11 13.30 11.22
C MET A 1 -19.55 14.69 11.66
N GLU A 2 -19.35 15.75 10.87
CA GLU A 2 -19.78 17.11 11.23
C GLU A 2 -21.29 17.18 11.45
N ASN A 3 -22.10 16.68 10.52
CA ASN A 3 -23.55 16.59 10.65
C ASN A 3 -24.02 15.74 11.84
N GLU A 4 -23.27 14.73 12.25
CA GLU A 4 -23.58 13.95 13.45
C GLU A 4 -23.35 14.79 14.71
N VAL A 5 -22.26 15.58 14.74
CA VAL A 5 -21.99 16.51 15.86
C VAL A 5 -23.08 17.57 15.94
N ILE A 6 -23.50 18.16 14.80
CA ILE A 6 -24.58 19.14 14.75
C ILE A 6 -25.90 18.50 15.27
N LYS A 7 -26.24 17.28 14.84
CA LYS A 7 -27.42 16.55 15.35
C LYS A 7 -27.35 16.30 16.86
N GLU A 8 -26.19 15.93 17.40
CA GLU A 8 -26.01 15.73 18.86
C GLU A 8 -26.15 17.04 19.62
N LEU A 9 -25.58 18.12 19.13
CA LEU A 9 -25.68 19.45 19.73
C LEU A 9 -27.13 19.94 19.78
N GLN A 10 -27.90 19.74 18.73
CA GLN A 10 -29.34 20.10 18.69
C GLN A 10 -30.19 19.28 19.70
N ARG A 11 -29.91 17.97 19.88
CA ARG A 11 -30.57 17.12 20.84
C ARG A 11 -30.36 17.56 22.30
N GLY A 12 -29.26 18.26 22.57
CA GLY A 12 -28.92 18.77 23.91
C GLY A 12 -29.64 20.05 24.33
N GLN A 13 -30.60 20.59 23.55
CA GLN A 13 -31.30 21.88 23.77
C GLN A 13 -30.35 23.05 24.09
N ILE A 14 -29.17 23.04 23.57
CA ILE A 14 -28.28 24.18 23.65
C ILE A 14 -28.78 25.17 22.60
N SER A 15 -29.50 26.21 23.07
CA SER A 15 -29.80 27.38 22.24
C SER A 15 -28.48 28.06 21.90
N PHE A 16 -27.91 27.71 20.78
CA PHE A 16 -26.84 28.51 20.23
C PHE A 16 -27.46 29.84 19.76
N GLY A 17 -27.12 30.92 20.45
CA GLY A 17 -27.06 32.19 19.76
C GLY A 17 -26.05 32.02 18.65
N PHE A 18 -26.50 31.82 17.43
CA PHE A 18 -25.65 31.82 16.24
C PHE A 18 -25.11 33.25 16.09
N ASP A 19 -24.00 33.52 16.76
CA ASP A 19 -23.13 34.62 16.39
C ASP A 19 -22.56 34.22 15.02
N GLU A 20 -22.82 34.99 14.01
CA GLU A 20 -22.35 35.02 12.60
C GLU A 20 -21.38 33.92 12.06
N SER A 21 -21.02 32.94 12.82
CA SER A 21 -20.16 31.83 12.37
C SER A 21 -21.01 30.74 11.70
N SER A 22 -20.72 30.44 10.45
CA SER A 22 -21.30 29.31 9.74
C SER A 22 -21.22 28.02 10.58
N PRO A 23 -22.29 27.24 10.71
CA PRO A 23 -22.23 25.94 11.37
C PRO A 23 -21.32 24.95 10.67
N ILE A 24 -20.91 25.26 9.43
CA ILE A 24 -20.05 24.45 8.59
C ILE A 24 -18.62 24.91 8.75
N GLN A 25 -17.77 23.99 9.19
CA GLN A 25 -16.34 24.22 9.43
C GLN A 25 -15.46 23.59 8.34
N VAL A 26 -16.00 22.65 7.55
CA VAL A 26 -15.27 21.96 6.49
C VAL A 26 -15.81 22.38 5.13
N SER A 27 -14.94 22.93 4.28
CA SER A 27 -15.26 23.34 2.92
C SER A 27 -14.22 22.77 1.92
N ILE A 28 -14.57 22.75 0.63
CA ILE A 28 -13.73 22.11 -0.39
C ILE A 28 -12.39 22.83 -0.63
N ASP A 29 -12.26 24.10 -0.27
CA ASP A 29 -11.00 24.83 -0.36
C ASP A 29 -9.93 24.35 0.64
N GLN A 30 -10.31 23.53 1.61
CA GLN A 30 -9.40 22.85 2.52
C GLN A 30 -8.83 21.56 1.93
N PHE A 31 -9.27 21.14 0.73
CA PHE A 31 -8.83 19.91 0.08
C PHE A 31 -7.82 20.19 -1.01
N TYR A 32 -6.66 19.58 -0.86
CA TYR A 32 -5.54 19.63 -1.80
C TYR A 32 -5.32 18.24 -2.37
N GLY A 33 -4.97 18.15 -3.64
CA GLY A 33 -4.73 16.85 -4.28
C GLY A 33 -3.72 16.95 -5.41
N ILE A 34 -3.10 15.81 -5.70
CA ILE A 34 -2.21 15.62 -6.84
C ILE A 34 -2.68 14.38 -7.57
N GLU A 35 -3.05 14.54 -8.83
CA GLU A 35 -3.50 13.47 -9.70
C GLU A 35 -2.66 13.42 -10.96
N ILE A 36 -2.33 12.21 -11.42
CA ILE A 36 -1.42 12.02 -12.56
C ILE A 36 -2.06 12.40 -13.91
N ASN A 37 -3.36 12.57 -13.97
CA ASN A 37 -4.14 12.66 -15.19
C ASN A 37 -5.14 13.82 -15.09
N ASP A 38 -5.19 14.68 -16.12
CA ASP A 38 -6.06 15.88 -16.19
C ASP A 38 -7.55 15.54 -16.09
N PHE A 39 -7.97 14.44 -16.71
CA PHE A 39 -9.34 13.95 -16.59
C PHE A 39 -9.68 13.58 -15.15
N ALA A 40 -8.77 12.88 -14.45
CA ALA A 40 -8.95 12.52 -13.05
C ALA A 40 -9.00 13.76 -12.15
N VAL A 41 -8.21 14.81 -12.43
CA VAL A 41 -8.30 16.12 -11.75
C VAL A 41 -9.70 16.71 -11.90
N THR A 42 -10.24 16.71 -13.11
CA THR A 42 -11.59 17.24 -13.37
C THR A 42 -12.68 16.43 -12.65
N VAL A 43 -12.59 15.10 -12.69
CA VAL A 43 -13.50 14.21 -11.98
C VAL A 43 -13.43 14.43 -10.48
N ALA A 44 -12.24 14.54 -9.91
CA ALA A 44 -12.04 14.74 -8.47
C ALA A 44 -12.65 16.08 -8.01
N LYS A 45 -12.41 17.17 -8.74
CA LYS A 45 -13.03 18.49 -8.45
C LYS A 45 -14.55 18.41 -8.49
N THR A 46 -15.12 17.78 -9.53
CA THR A 46 -16.55 17.61 -9.67
C THR A 46 -17.16 16.76 -8.55
N ALA A 47 -16.46 15.67 -8.18
CA ALA A 47 -16.90 14.80 -7.09
C ALA A 47 -16.92 15.51 -5.74
N LEU A 48 -15.91 16.36 -5.46
CA LEU A 48 -15.89 17.18 -4.24
C LEU A 48 -17.03 18.19 -4.21
N TRP A 49 -17.35 18.84 -5.33
CA TRP A 49 -18.52 19.73 -5.40
C TRP A 49 -19.84 18.99 -5.15
N ILE A 50 -20.01 17.81 -5.73
CA ILE A 50 -21.21 16.99 -5.49
C ILE A 50 -21.29 16.63 -3.99
N ALA A 51 -20.18 16.21 -3.40
CA ALA A 51 -20.13 15.85 -1.99
C ALA A 51 -20.45 17.05 -1.08
N GLU A 52 -19.89 18.23 -1.36
CA GLU A 52 -20.19 19.46 -0.64
C GLU A 52 -21.67 19.82 -0.76
N SER A 53 -22.24 19.80 -1.99
CA SER A 53 -23.66 20.07 -2.22
C SER A 53 -24.58 19.12 -1.44
N GLN A 54 -24.23 17.83 -1.39
CA GLN A 54 -24.99 16.84 -0.62
C GLN A 54 -24.91 17.10 0.87
N MET A 55 -23.73 17.42 1.39
CA MET A 55 -23.53 17.72 2.82
C MET A 55 -24.21 19.01 3.23
N MET A 56 -24.17 20.05 2.39
CA MET A 56 -24.89 21.31 2.62
C MET A 56 -26.38 21.08 2.76
N LYS A 57 -26.98 20.35 1.78
CA LYS A 57 -28.40 20.01 1.81
C LYS A 57 -28.79 19.22 3.07
N GLU A 58 -27.96 18.24 3.46
CA GLU A 58 -28.19 17.49 4.69
C GLU A 58 -28.10 18.41 5.93
N THR A 59 -27.21 19.39 5.91
CA THR A 59 -27.06 20.38 6.99
C THR A 59 -28.28 21.29 7.07
N GLU A 60 -28.79 21.80 5.94
CA GLU A 60 -30.05 22.59 5.87
C GLU A 60 -31.22 21.86 6.54
N ASP A 61 -31.36 20.56 6.22
CA ASP A 61 -32.40 19.71 6.81
C ASP A 61 -32.25 19.56 8.34
N ILE A 62 -31.01 19.62 8.86
CA ILE A 62 -30.72 19.50 10.29
C ILE A 62 -30.97 20.82 11.02
N VAL A 63 -30.44 21.93 10.48
CA VAL A 63 -30.49 23.24 11.15
C VAL A 63 -31.81 23.98 10.86
N HIS A 64 -32.63 23.50 9.92
CA HIS A 64 -33.87 24.13 9.47
C HIS A 64 -33.67 25.58 9.01
N MET A 65 -32.56 25.83 8.34
CA MET A 65 -32.18 27.13 7.80
C MET A 65 -31.73 26.95 6.35
N ASP A 66 -32.12 27.87 5.46
CA ASP A 66 -31.53 27.93 4.12
C ASP A 66 -30.08 28.41 4.25
N LEU A 67 -29.16 27.59 3.79
CA LEU A 67 -27.76 27.94 3.68
C LEU A 67 -27.53 28.48 2.27
N ASP A 68 -27.14 29.74 2.15
CA ASP A 68 -26.90 30.38 0.85
C ASP A 68 -25.71 29.70 0.15
N PHE A 69 -26.02 28.68 -0.65
CA PHE A 69 -25.05 27.86 -1.35
C PHE A 69 -24.85 28.34 -2.78
N LEU A 70 -23.77 29.05 -3.02
CA LEU A 70 -23.26 29.35 -4.36
C LEU A 70 -22.16 28.35 -4.73
N PRO A 71 -22.49 27.19 -5.37
CA PRO A 71 -21.58 26.06 -5.52
C PRO A 71 -20.40 26.28 -6.45
N LEU A 72 -20.23 27.43 -7.05
CA LEU A 72 -19.26 27.63 -8.14
C LEU A 72 -18.10 28.57 -7.82
N THR A 73 -18.03 29.12 -6.60
CA THR A 73 -17.03 30.12 -6.25
C THR A 73 -15.80 29.54 -5.54
N ILE A 74 -15.94 28.37 -4.93
CA ILE A 74 -14.87 27.70 -4.16
C ILE A 74 -14.44 26.44 -4.90
N ASN A 75 -13.14 26.22 -5.02
CA ASN A 75 -12.57 25.06 -5.71
C ASN A 75 -11.56 24.36 -4.83
N ALA A 76 -11.57 23.02 -4.88
CA ALA A 76 -10.49 22.23 -4.34
C ALA A 76 -9.18 22.47 -5.13
N PHE A 77 -8.07 22.48 -4.44
CA PHE A 77 -6.74 22.70 -5.02
C PHE A 77 -6.13 21.37 -5.49
N ILE A 78 -6.62 20.85 -6.63
CA ILE A 78 -6.09 19.63 -7.22
C ILE A 78 -5.25 19.97 -8.44
N VAL A 79 -4.00 19.54 -8.44
CA VAL A 79 -3.03 19.76 -9.52
C VAL A 79 -2.75 18.45 -10.26
N GLU A 80 -2.43 18.59 -11.55
CA GLU A 80 -2.00 17.46 -12.38
C GLU A 80 -0.50 17.22 -12.21
N GLY A 81 -0.12 15.96 -12.08
CA GLY A 81 1.27 15.50 -12.15
C GLY A 81 1.57 14.27 -11.31
N ASN A 82 2.83 13.80 -11.43
CA ASN A 82 3.30 12.69 -10.62
C ASN A 82 3.57 13.16 -9.18
N SER A 83 2.79 12.67 -8.22
CA SER A 83 2.90 13.05 -6.82
C SER A 83 4.25 12.69 -6.18
N LEU A 84 5.01 11.75 -6.75
CA LEU A 84 6.35 11.44 -6.29
C LEU A 84 7.39 12.46 -6.76
N GLN A 85 7.16 13.15 -7.89
CA GLN A 85 8.08 14.13 -8.48
C GLN A 85 7.76 15.56 -8.06
N ILE A 86 6.47 15.90 -7.87
CA ILE A 86 6.04 17.23 -7.42
C ILE A 86 6.49 17.45 -5.97
N ASP A 87 7.03 18.64 -5.70
CA ASP A 87 7.20 19.09 -4.32
C ASP A 87 5.84 19.41 -3.70
N TRP A 88 5.45 18.71 -2.66
CA TRP A 88 4.15 18.90 -2.01
C TRP A 88 4.03 20.27 -1.34
N GLU A 89 5.14 20.87 -0.90
CA GLU A 89 5.12 22.24 -0.35
C GLU A 89 4.80 23.31 -1.41
N SER A 90 4.98 23.00 -2.70
CA SER A 90 4.53 23.89 -3.80
C SER A 90 3.01 23.81 -4.04
N VAL A 91 2.35 22.76 -3.58
CA VAL A 91 0.88 22.61 -3.69
C VAL A 91 0.19 23.15 -2.45
N VAL A 92 0.71 22.82 -1.27
CA VAL A 92 0.21 23.28 0.01
C VAL A 92 1.34 23.37 1.03
N PRO A 93 1.49 24.52 1.73
CA PRO A 93 2.47 24.61 2.82
C PRO A 93 2.16 23.59 3.93
N LYS A 94 3.16 22.85 4.37
CA LYS A 94 2.96 21.76 5.34
C LYS A 94 2.31 22.18 6.66
N TYR A 95 2.47 23.43 7.08
CA TYR A 95 1.82 23.94 8.30
C TYR A 95 0.30 24.13 8.16
N GLN A 96 -0.25 24.10 6.95
CA GLN A 96 -1.69 24.13 6.69
C GLN A 96 -2.30 22.73 6.59
N VAL A 97 -1.47 21.67 6.54
CA VAL A 97 -1.94 20.29 6.37
C VAL A 97 -2.13 19.63 7.71
N SER A 98 -3.31 19.07 7.94
CA SER A 98 -3.63 18.24 9.11
C SER A 98 -3.54 16.75 8.81
N TYR A 99 -3.99 16.34 7.62
CA TYR A 99 -4.10 14.94 7.22
C TYR A 99 -3.61 14.71 5.80
N ILE A 100 -2.97 13.58 5.59
CA ILE A 100 -2.63 13.06 4.26
C ILE A 100 -3.35 11.71 4.10
N MET A 101 -4.13 11.57 3.04
CA MET A 101 -4.82 10.33 2.73
C MET A 101 -4.56 9.96 1.27
N GLY A 102 -4.45 8.67 0.99
CA GLY A 102 -4.24 8.23 -0.38
C GLY A 102 -4.44 6.75 -0.60
N ASN A 103 -4.73 6.43 -1.85
CA ASN A 103 -4.74 5.08 -2.39
C ASN A 103 -3.73 5.03 -3.55
N PRO A 104 -2.43 4.96 -3.27
CA PRO A 104 -1.39 4.93 -4.29
C PRO A 104 -1.49 3.68 -5.19
N PRO A 105 -0.94 3.72 -6.40
CA PRO A 105 -1.01 2.60 -7.33
C PRO A 105 -0.28 1.36 -6.79
N PHE A 106 -0.93 0.20 -6.92
CA PHE A 106 -0.41 -1.10 -6.48
C PHE A 106 0.40 -1.76 -7.60
N VAL A 107 1.67 -1.42 -7.67
CA VAL A 107 2.60 -1.98 -8.67
C VAL A 107 3.73 -2.69 -7.94
N GLY A 108 3.80 -4.01 -8.12
CA GLY A 108 4.86 -4.83 -7.53
C GLY A 108 6.21 -4.58 -8.20
N ALA A 109 7.29 -4.76 -7.45
CA ALA A 109 8.66 -4.45 -7.88
C ALA A 109 9.06 -5.02 -9.26
N ARG A 110 8.55 -6.20 -9.62
CA ARG A 110 8.91 -6.91 -10.85
C ARG A 110 8.23 -6.37 -12.11
N VAL A 111 7.09 -5.69 -11.94
CA VAL A 111 6.25 -5.22 -13.06
C VAL A 111 6.28 -3.71 -13.24
N MET A 112 7.09 -2.99 -12.46
CA MET A 112 7.31 -1.55 -12.61
C MET A 112 7.92 -1.20 -13.97
N SER A 113 7.45 -0.09 -14.54
CA SER A 113 8.09 0.54 -15.69
C SER A 113 9.48 1.12 -15.34
N SER A 114 10.23 1.57 -16.34
CA SER A 114 11.51 2.25 -16.12
C SER A 114 11.33 3.53 -15.31
N GLU A 115 10.32 4.34 -15.65
CA GLU A 115 10.02 5.60 -14.97
C GLU A 115 9.66 5.36 -13.50
N GLN A 116 8.85 4.34 -13.20
CA GLN A 116 8.50 3.97 -11.83
C GLN A 116 9.71 3.50 -11.03
N LYS A 117 10.64 2.78 -11.67
CA LYS A 117 11.91 2.38 -11.03
C LYS A 117 12.83 3.59 -10.76
N ASP A 118 12.79 4.60 -11.62
CA ASP A 118 13.53 5.84 -11.42
C ASP A 118 12.93 6.65 -10.26
N ASP A 119 11.60 6.73 -10.14
CA ASP A 119 10.92 7.31 -8.99
C ASP A 119 11.34 6.60 -7.68
N VAL A 120 11.36 5.26 -7.67
CA VAL A 120 11.82 4.48 -6.50
C VAL A 120 13.26 4.83 -6.12
N ARG A 121 14.16 4.91 -7.12
CA ARG A 121 15.58 5.25 -6.87
C ARG A 121 15.75 6.64 -6.27
N GLU A 122 14.98 7.62 -6.76
CA GLU A 122 15.08 9.00 -6.27
C GLU A 122 14.48 9.12 -4.85
N ILE A 123 13.27 8.57 -4.62
CA ILE A 123 12.60 8.64 -3.32
C ILE A 123 13.41 7.93 -2.22
N PHE A 124 14.00 6.78 -2.54
CA PHE A 124 14.78 5.98 -1.59
C PHE A 124 16.29 6.20 -1.69
N LYS A 125 16.73 7.33 -2.23
CA LYS A 125 18.15 7.66 -2.34
C LYS A 125 18.86 7.50 -1.01
N GLY A 126 19.91 6.70 -1.00
CA GLY A 126 20.68 6.38 0.21
C GLY A 126 20.15 5.22 1.05
N TRP A 127 18.98 4.65 0.73
CA TRP A 127 18.49 3.44 1.39
C TRP A 127 19.04 2.17 0.71
N LYS A 128 19.15 1.10 1.49
CA LYS A 128 19.60 -0.21 1.00
C LYS A 128 18.41 -1.12 0.69
N ASN A 129 18.62 -2.11 -0.18
CA ASN A 129 17.65 -3.18 -0.48
C ASN A 129 16.30 -2.71 -1.02
N VAL A 130 16.26 -1.58 -1.72
CA VAL A 130 15.01 -0.98 -2.23
C VAL A 130 14.47 -1.67 -3.50
N GLY A 131 15.29 -2.48 -4.20
CA GLY A 131 14.94 -3.09 -5.49
C GLY A 131 13.77 -4.08 -5.46
N ASN A 132 13.42 -4.62 -4.28
CA ASN A 132 12.30 -5.55 -4.10
C ASN A 132 11.06 -4.89 -3.46
N MET A 133 11.08 -3.57 -3.26
CA MET A 133 9.96 -2.86 -2.65
C MET A 133 8.91 -2.53 -3.71
N ASP A 134 7.65 -2.68 -3.35
CA ASP A 134 6.54 -2.28 -4.20
C ASP A 134 6.47 -0.75 -4.33
N TYR A 135 5.96 -0.27 -5.46
CA TYR A 135 5.90 1.15 -5.79
C TYR A 135 5.17 1.99 -4.75
N VAL A 136 4.12 1.43 -4.13
CA VAL A 136 3.36 2.08 -3.05
C VAL A 136 4.24 2.50 -1.86
N CYS A 137 5.36 1.83 -1.63
CA CYS A 137 6.31 2.18 -0.55
C CYS A 137 6.86 3.61 -0.67
N CYS A 138 6.92 4.15 -1.90
CA CYS A 138 7.38 5.52 -2.14
C CYS A 138 6.52 6.56 -1.41
N TRP A 139 5.20 6.34 -1.35
CA TRP A 139 4.29 7.26 -0.66
C TRP A 139 4.49 7.25 0.86
N TYR A 140 4.77 6.11 1.46
CA TYR A 140 5.11 6.04 2.90
C TYR A 140 6.35 6.87 3.22
N LYS A 141 7.39 6.74 2.39
CA LYS A 141 8.63 7.51 2.56
C LYS A 141 8.40 9.00 2.32
N LYS A 142 7.68 9.37 1.26
CA LYS A 142 7.39 10.76 0.94
C LYS A 142 6.51 11.43 1.99
N CYS A 143 5.47 10.74 2.48
CA CYS A 143 4.68 11.20 3.62
C CYS A 143 5.56 11.43 4.86
N ALA A 144 6.41 10.45 5.20
CA ALA A 144 7.28 10.57 6.37
C ALA A 144 8.24 11.77 6.25
N ASP A 145 8.79 12.03 5.05
CA ASP A 145 9.64 13.19 4.84
C ASP A 145 8.88 14.52 4.96
N PHE A 146 7.69 14.59 4.38
CA PHE A 146 6.84 15.78 4.43
C PHE A 146 6.35 16.08 5.86
N MET A 147 6.03 15.04 6.63
CA MET A 147 5.55 15.17 8.02
C MET A 147 6.60 15.61 9.03
N LYS A 148 7.89 15.67 8.65
CA LYS A 148 8.96 16.07 9.59
C LYS A 148 8.69 17.43 10.22
N ASN A 149 8.79 17.50 11.55
CA ASN A 149 8.54 18.70 12.35
C ASN A 149 7.12 19.25 12.23
N THR A 150 6.13 18.40 12.03
CA THR A 150 4.72 18.76 11.96
C THR A 150 3.87 17.86 12.84
N SER A 151 2.59 18.19 13.01
CA SER A 151 1.58 17.33 13.64
C SER A 151 0.72 16.56 12.63
N ILE A 152 1.10 16.56 11.36
CA ILE A 152 0.39 15.91 10.28
C ILE A 152 0.28 14.40 10.55
N ARG A 153 -0.84 13.82 10.17
CA ARG A 153 -1.09 12.37 10.20
C ARG A 153 -1.37 11.86 8.81
N ALA A 154 -0.81 10.72 8.47
CA ALA A 154 -1.02 10.09 7.18
C ALA A 154 -1.76 8.76 7.33
N ALA A 155 -2.59 8.43 6.33
CA ALA A 155 -3.21 7.13 6.19
C ALA A 155 -3.22 6.70 4.73
N LEU A 156 -2.65 5.54 4.44
CA LEU A 156 -2.54 5.02 3.08
C LEU A 156 -3.18 3.65 2.98
N VAL A 157 -3.90 3.44 1.87
CA VAL A 157 -4.28 2.10 1.41
C VAL A 157 -3.11 1.52 0.66
N SER A 158 -2.82 0.25 0.85
CA SER A 158 -1.74 -0.44 0.15
C SER A 158 -2.00 -1.94 0.07
N THR A 159 -1.25 -2.63 -0.78
CA THR A 159 -1.21 -4.09 -0.76
C THR A 159 -0.62 -4.56 0.57
N ASN A 160 -1.05 -5.73 1.04
CA ASN A 160 -0.55 -6.31 2.30
C ASN A 160 0.95 -6.66 2.26
N SER A 161 1.58 -6.63 1.09
CA SER A 161 3.02 -6.82 0.90
C SER A 161 3.87 -5.85 1.74
N VAL A 162 3.39 -4.61 1.99
CA VAL A 162 4.10 -3.63 2.83
C VAL A 162 4.23 -4.06 4.29
N SER A 163 3.41 -5.00 4.75
CA SER A 163 3.41 -5.56 6.10
C SER A 163 3.91 -7.01 6.16
N GLN A 164 4.55 -7.51 5.10
CA GLN A 164 5.01 -8.89 4.99
C GLN A 164 6.43 -8.98 4.43
N GLY A 165 7.08 -10.11 4.72
CA GLY A 165 8.37 -10.46 4.15
C GLY A 165 9.47 -9.41 4.34
N GLU A 166 10.30 -9.23 3.32
CA GLU A 166 11.43 -8.29 3.32
C GLU A 166 10.99 -6.83 3.35
N SER A 167 9.78 -6.51 2.87
CA SER A 167 9.26 -5.14 2.86
C SER A 167 9.18 -4.55 4.26
N VAL A 168 8.89 -5.36 5.28
CA VAL A 168 8.84 -4.88 6.66
C VAL A 168 10.21 -4.38 7.14
N ALA A 169 11.26 -5.14 6.88
CA ALA A 169 12.61 -4.72 7.25
C ALA A 169 13.10 -3.53 6.41
N ASN A 170 12.80 -3.52 5.12
CA ASN A 170 13.30 -2.51 4.19
C ASN A 170 12.57 -1.18 4.29
N LEU A 171 11.25 -1.18 4.57
CA LEU A 171 10.43 0.03 4.69
C LEU A 171 10.28 0.49 6.14
N TRP A 172 9.74 -0.39 7.01
CA TRP A 172 9.33 0.02 8.35
C TRP A 172 10.49 0.20 9.32
N LYS A 173 11.58 -0.59 9.20
CA LYS A 173 12.73 -0.41 10.09
C LYS A 173 13.28 1.02 10.00
N PRO A 174 13.67 1.55 8.83
CA PRO A 174 14.17 2.92 8.76
C PRO A 174 13.13 3.97 9.14
N LEU A 175 11.84 3.77 8.83
CA LEU A 175 10.80 4.73 9.20
C LEU A 175 10.60 4.78 10.72
N LEU A 176 10.47 3.62 11.38
CA LEU A 176 10.25 3.54 12.82
C LEU A 176 11.49 4.00 13.63
N GLU A 177 12.71 3.75 13.12
CA GLU A 177 13.94 4.29 13.70
C GLU A 177 14.04 5.82 13.57
N ASN A 178 13.35 6.41 12.57
CA ASN A 178 13.25 7.86 12.37
C ASN A 178 11.94 8.46 12.95
N SER A 179 11.49 7.96 14.08
CA SER A 179 10.37 8.47 14.87
C SER A 179 8.99 8.36 14.21
N VAL A 180 8.86 7.68 13.09
CA VAL A 180 7.53 7.29 12.59
C VAL A 180 6.94 6.24 13.50
N HIS A 181 5.65 6.32 13.80
CA HIS A 181 4.92 5.28 14.50
C HIS A 181 3.58 5.02 13.83
N ILE A 182 3.13 3.78 13.90
CA ILE A 182 1.84 3.38 13.38
C ILE A 182 0.80 3.67 14.46
N ASP A 183 -0.22 4.45 14.09
CA ASP A 183 -1.29 4.93 14.98
C ASP A 183 -2.47 3.96 14.97
N PHE A 184 -2.83 3.48 13.78
CA PHE A 184 -3.84 2.45 13.59
C PHE A 184 -3.54 1.62 12.34
N ALA A 185 -4.12 0.44 12.26
CA ALA A 185 -4.05 -0.40 11.07
C ALA A 185 -5.35 -1.18 10.86
N TYR A 186 -5.82 -1.24 9.63
CA TYR A 186 -6.74 -2.27 9.17
C TYR A 186 -5.91 -3.42 8.60
N ARG A 187 -6.01 -4.59 9.21
CA ARG A 187 -5.31 -5.79 8.75
C ARG A 187 -5.96 -6.30 7.47
N THR A 188 -5.24 -7.18 6.82
CA THR A 188 -5.57 -7.70 5.50
C THR A 188 -7.07 -7.93 5.27
N PHE A 189 -7.61 -7.20 4.32
CA PHE A 189 -8.96 -7.36 3.80
C PHE A 189 -8.89 -7.51 2.27
N GLN A 190 -9.92 -8.13 1.72
CA GLN A 190 -10.03 -8.27 0.28
C GLN A 190 -10.65 -7.00 -0.31
N TRP A 191 -9.93 -6.35 -1.24
CA TRP A 191 -10.50 -5.24 -1.99
C TRP A 191 -11.51 -5.80 -3.01
N ASP A 192 -12.77 -5.52 -2.81
CA ASP A 192 -13.82 -5.89 -3.75
C ASP A 192 -14.12 -4.68 -4.65
N SER A 193 -13.66 -4.74 -5.89
CA SER A 193 -13.96 -3.69 -6.87
C SER A 193 -15.21 -4.07 -7.66
N GLU A 194 -16.04 -3.09 -8.00
CA GLU A 194 -17.20 -3.26 -8.89
C GLU A 194 -16.80 -3.54 -10.35
N ALA A 195 -15.51 -3.61 -10.66
CA ALA A 195 -15.00 -3.89 -11.99
C ALA A 195 -15.37 -5.31 -12.44
N LYS A 196 -15.67 -5.48 -13.74
CA LYS A 196 -16.04 -6.77 -14.35
C LYS A 196 -14.96 -7.86 -14.19
N ILE A 197 -13.70 -7.47 -14.04
CA ILE A 197 -12.58 -8.36 -13.74
C ILE A 197 -12.15 -8.05 -12.31
N LYS A 198 -12.57 -8.86 -11.36
CA LYS A 198 -12.21 -8.71 -9.94
C LYS A 198 -10.74 -9.10 -9.75
N ALA A 199 -9.89 -8.13 -9.56
CA ALA A 199 -8.55 -8.38 -9.04
C ALA A 199 -8.69 -8.64 -7.54
N HIS A 200 -8.52 -9.88 -7.09
CA HIS A 200 -8.49 -10.24 -5.67
C HIS A 200 -7.18 -9.75 -5.06
N VAL A 201 -7.14 -8.48 -4.69
CA VAL A 201 -5.97 -7.87 -4.05
C VAL A 201 -6.23 -7.80 -2.55
N HIS A 202 -5.30 -8.35 -1.78
CA HIS A 202 -5.31 -8.21 -0.34
C HIS A 202 -4.69 -6.87 0.06
N CYS A 203 -5.50 -6.03 0.69
CA CYS A 203 -5.13 -4.68 1.09
C CYS A 203 -5.00 -4.53 2.60
N VAL A 204 -4.30 -3.50 2.99
CA VAL A 204 -4.22 -2.97 4.36
C VAL A 204 -4.44 -1.47 4.33
N ILE A 205 -4.92 -0.89 5.43
CA ILE A 205 -4.90 0.56 5.63
C ILE A 205 -4.01 0.82 6.84
N ILE A 206 -3.04 1.70 6.68
CA ILE A 206 -2.08 2.01 7.73
C ILE A 206 -2.08 3.51 7.99
N GLY A 207 -2.50 3.88 9.20
CA GLY A 207 -2.40 5.24 9.70
C GLY A 207 -1.12 5.41 10.50
N PHE A 208 -0.35 6.46 10.22
CA PHE A 208 0.94 6.69 10.85
C PHE A 208 1.23 8.18 10.99
N SER A 209 2.12 8.51 11.93
CA SER A 209 2.55 9.89 12.20
C SER A 209 3.96 9.93 12.78
N ILE A 210 4.50 11.15 12.91
CA ILE A 210 5.77 11.41 13.61
C ILE A 210 5.50 12.09 14.95
N ALA A 211 4.49 12.96 15.00
CA ALA A 211 4.10 13.64 16.23
C ALA A 211 3.55 12.64 17.26
N PRO A 212 3.74 12.87 18.57
CA PRO A 212 3.25 12.00 19.62
C PRO A 212 1.76 11.66 19.47
N TYR A 213 1.43 10.38 19.55
CA TYR A 213 0.05 9.89 19.45
C TYR A 213 -0.47 9.49 20.83
N ASN A 214 -1.29 10.36 21.42
CA ASN A 214 -1.79 10.19 22.77
C ASN A 214 -3.11 9.40 22.87
N LYS A 215 -3.66 8.98 21.72
CA LYS A 215 -4.87 8.15 21.67
C LYS A 215 -4.51 6.66 21.68
N PRO A 216 -5.41 5.78 22.14
CA PRO A 216 -5.19 4.33 22.04
C PRO A 216 -5.00 3.92 20.58
N LYS A 217 -3.91 3.19 20.31
CA LYS A 217 -3.68 2.60 18.99
C LYS A 217 -4.69 1.50 18.73
N LYS A 218 -5.16 1.37 17.49
CA LYS A 218 -6.21 0.41 17.13
C LYS A 218 -5.76 -0.47 15.97
N ILE A 219 -5.94 -1.77 16.12
CA ILE A 219 -5.80 -2.73 15.02
C ILE A 219 -7.19 -3.26 14.69
N PHE A 220 -7.66 -2.97 13.47
CA PHE A 220 -8.95 -3.41 12.98
C PHE A 220 -8.78 -4.75 12.25
N ILE A 221 -9.68 -5.67 12.52
CA ILE A 221 -9.78 -7.00 11.89
C ILE A 221 -11.26 -7.19 11.61
N ASP A 222 -11.61 -7.20 10.34
CA ASP A 222 -12.99 -7.16 9.87
C ASP A 222 -13.76 -5.99 10.51
N GLU A 223 -14.90 -6.23 11.12
CA GLU A 223 -15.74 -5.22 11.79
C GLU A 223 -15.32 -4.92 13.25
N ARG A 224 -14.29 -5.59 13.75
CA ARG A 224 -13.84 -5.46 15.15
C ARG A 224 -12.50 -4.75 15.23
N TYR A 225 -12.21 -4.18 16.38
CA TYR A 225 -10.86 -3.68 16.65
C TYR A 225 -10.37 -4.13 18.02
N GLN A 226 -9.07 -4.20 18.15
CA GLN A 226 -8.36 -4.37 19.41
C GLN A 226 -7.50 -3.15 19.72
N ILE A 227 -7.39 -2.81 21.01
CA ILE A 227 -6.45 -1.79 21.46
C ILE A 227 -5.05 -2.40 21.48
N ALA A 228 -4.08 -1.65 20.97
CA ALA A 228 -2.68 -2.05 20.92
C ALA A 228 -1.81 -1.05 21.69
N LYS A 229 -0.78 -1.55 22.36
CA LYS A 229 0.25 -0.71 23.00
C LYS A 229 1.25 -0.22 21.96
N ASN A 230 1.63 -1.11 21.05
CA ASN A 230 2.50 -0.81 19.94
C ASN A 230 2.01 -1.56 18.68
N ILE A 231 2.04 -0.89 17.52
CA ILE A 231 1.78 -1.55 16.25
C ILE A 231 3.10 -1.59 15.49
N ASN A 232 3.62 -2.78 15.28
CA ASN A 232 4.85 -2.99 14.54
C ASN A 232 4.63 -3.06 13.01
N GLY A 233 5.68 -3.14 12.22
CA GLY A 233 5.59 -3.20 10.75
C GLY A 233 4.85 -4.44 10.20
N TYR A 234 4.60 -5.47 11.00
CA TYR A 234 3.75 -6.63 10.66
C TYR A 234 2.27 -6.41 11.04
N LEU A 235 1.91 -5.21 11.48
CA LEU A 235 0.57 -4.83 11.97
C LEU A 235 0.10 -5.72 13.12
N LEU A 236 0.99 -5.99 14.05
CA LEU A 236 0.74 -6.76 15.28
C LEU A 236 1.00 -5.89 16.50
N ASP A 237 0.24 -6.13 17.60
CA ASP A 237 0.55 -5.56 18.90
C ASP A 237 1.75 -6.26 19.52
N ALA A 238 2.94 -5.84 19.12
CA ALA A 238 4.20 -6.41 19.56
C ALA A 238 5.34 -5.40 19.44
N ALA A 239 6.50 -5.73 20.02
CA ALA A 239 7.73 -4.97 19.82
C ALA A 239 8.11 -4.89 18.34
N ASN A 240 8.86 -3.86 17.97
CA ASN A 240 9.41 -3.72 16.63
C ASN A 240 10.51 -4.75 16.41
N VAL A 241 10.17 -5.78 15.63
CA VAL A 241 11.10 -6.86 15.24
C VAL A 241 11.18 -6.89 13.72
N TYR A 242 12.34 -7.14 13.17
CA TYR A 242 12.59 -7.16 11.73
C TYR A 242 13.26 -8.45 11.31
N VAL A 243 12.68 -9.11 10.32
CA VAL A 243 13.27 -10.29 9.68
C VAL A 243 13.99 -9.80 8.42
N GLU A 244 15.29 -9.63 8.50
CA GLU A 244 16.12 -9.23 7.37
C GLU A 244 16.45 -10.43 6.49
N SER A 245 16.56 -10.22 5.18
CA SER A 245 17.06 -11.22 4.25
C SER A 245 18.50 -11.56 4.54
N ARG A 246 18.82 -12.84 4.58
CA ARG A 246 20.16 -13.37 4.89
C ARG A 246 20.55 -14.45 3.92
N ASN A 247 21.80 -14.47 3.53
CA ASN A 247 22.38 -15.50 2.67
C ASN A 247 22.87 -16.74 3.47
N LYS A 248 22.88 -16.66 4.81
CA LYS A 248 23.32 -17.74 5.68
C LYS A 248 22.33 -17.97 6.82
N PRO A 249 22.10 -19.21 7.24
CA PRO A 249 21.26 -19.51 8.39
C PRO A 249 21.80 -18.87 9.67
N ILE A 250 20.91 -18.56 10.62
CA ILE A 250 21.28 -18.01 11.95
C ILE A 250 21.89 -19.12 12.81
N CYS A 251 21.43 -20.34 12.63
CA CYS A 251 21.87 -21.53 13.37
C CYS A 251 22.82 -22.35 12.50
N ASN A 252 23.60 -23.23 13.13
CA ASN A 252 24.43 -24.21 12.42
C ASN A 252 23.57 -25.36 11.90
N ILE A 253 22.85 -25.11 10.80
CA ILE A 253 21.98 -26.06 10.10
C ILE A 253 22.37 -26.08 8.63
N PRO A 254 22.07 -27.17 7.88
CA PRO A 254 22.26 -27.21 6.44
C PRO A 254 21.59 -26.03 5.72
N GLU A 255 22.23 -25.52 4.71
CA GLU A 255 21.65 -24.43 3.88
C GLU A 255 20.40 -24.92 3.16
N ILE A 256 19.35 -24.07 3.16
CA ILE A 256 18.13 -24.32 2.41
C ILE A 256 18.28 -23.60 1.06
N GLY A 257 18.40 -24.38 -0.01
CA GLY A 257 18.36 -23.85 -1.37
C GLY A 257 16.94 -23.67 -1.90
N ILE A 258 16.84 -22.98 -3.03
CA ILE A 258 15.54 -22.72 -3.72
C ILE A 258 14.90 -24.01 -4.25
N GLY A 259 15.60 -25.14 -4.21
CA GLY A 259 15.15 -26.37 -4.82
C GLY A 259 15.11 -26.32 -6.35
N ASN A 260 14.47 -27.31 -6.96
CA ASN A 260 14.36 -27.42 -8.41
C ASN A 260 13.24 -26.49 -8.96
N LYS A 261 13.54 -25.18 -9.06
CA LYS A 261 12.67 -24.23 -9.74
C LYS A 261 13.30 -23.90 -11.10
N PRO A 262 12.82 -24.46 -12.21
CA PRO A 262 13.33 -24.07 -13.52
C PRO A 262 12.99 -22.60 -13.78
N ILE A 263 14.02 -21.77 -14.00
CA ILE A 263 13.91 -20.33 -14.36
C ILE A 263 14.62 -20.14 -15.70
N ASP A 264 14.39 -21.05 -16.62
CA ASP A 264 15.11 -21.21 -17.87
C ASP A 264 14.22 -20.94 -19.09
N GLY A 265 13.01 -20.40 -18.88
CA GLY A 265 12.02 -20.21 -19.95
C GLY A 265 11.35 -21.50 -20.43
N GLY A 266 11.51 -22.61 -19.69
CA GLY A 266 10.91 -23.90 -20.03
C GLY A 266 11.82 -24.83 -20.85
N TYR A 267 13.06 -24.43 -21.14
CA TYR A 267 14.00 -25.22 -21.98
C TYR A 267 14.47 -26.51 -21.31
N TYR A 268 14.39 -26.62 -20.00
CA TYR A 268 14.76 -27.82 -19.25
C TYR A 268 13.55 -28.64 -18.75
N LEU A 269 12.36 -28.31 -19.20
CA LEU A 269 11.15 -29.08 -18.96
C LEU A 269 10.90 -29.96 -20.18
N PHE A 270 10.78 -31.26 -19.96
CA PHE A 270 10.55 -32.25 -21.02
C PHE A 270 9.32 -33.07 -20.70
N GLU A 271 8.45 -33.22 -21.67
CA GLU A 271 7.44 -34.28 -21.65
C GLU A 271 8.12 -35.65 -21.84
N LYS A 272 7.44 -36.71 -21.48
CA LYS A 272 8.03 -38.06 -21.52
C LYS A 272 8.56 -38.43 -22.91
N GLU A 273 7.80 -38.12 -23.93
CA GLU A 273 8.13 -38.39 -25.35
C GLU A 273 9.34 -37.59 -25.81
N GLU A 274 9.41 -36.34 -25.38
CA GLU A 274 10.53 -35.43 -25.69
C GLU A 274 11.81 -35.90 -25.00
N MET A 275 11.73 -36.30 -23.74
CA MET A 275 12.85 -36.90 -23.01
C MET A 275 13.37 -38.17 -23.71
N GLU A 276 12.46 -39.08 -24.12
CA GLU A 276 12.84 -40.31 -24.82
C GLU A 276 13.54 -39.99 -26.16
N GLN A 277 13.07 -39.00 -26.91
CA GLN A 277 13.70 -38.54 -28.13
C GLN A 277 15.07 -37.90 -27.87
N PHE A 278 15.20 -37.11 -26.80
CA PHE A 278 16.47 -36.49 -26.43
C PHE A 278 17.50 -37.57 -26.02
N ILE A 279 17.11 -38.55 -25.20
CA ILE A 279 18.00 -39.65 -24.76
C ILE A 279 18.45 -40.51 -25.96
N ARG A 280 17.64 -40.64 -27.01
CA ARG A 280 18.06 -41.35 -28.24
C ARG A 280 19.18 -40.59 -28.98
N LYS A 281 19.19 -39.26 -28.93
CA LYS A 281 20.21 -38.43 -29.55
C LYS A 281 21.48 -38.28 -28.67
N GLU A 282 21.24 -38.19 -27.36
CA GLU A 282 22.28 -38.00 -26.35
C GLU A 282 22.11 -39.04 -25.23
N PRO A 283 22.61 -40.27 -25.41
CA PRO A 283 22.38 -41.38 -24.44
C PRO A 283 22.93 -41.11 -23.06
N GLU A 284 24.00 -40.32 -22.93
CA GLU A 284 24.62 -39.97 -21.66
C GLU A 284 23.72 -39.04 -20.80
N ALA A 285 22.79 -38.33 -21.39
CA ALA A 285 21.85 -37.50 -20.71
C ALA A 285 20.83 -38.26 -19.84
N LYS A 286 20.69 -39.58 -20.02
CA LYS A 286 19.73 -40.42 -19.28
C LYS A 286 19.83 -40.26 -17.74
N ASN A 287 21.05 -40.07 -17.24
CA ASN A 287 21.32 -39.94 -15.80
C ASN A 287 21.13 -38.54 -15.25
N ILE A 288 20.86 -37.57 -16.13
CA ILE A 288 20.71 -36.15 -15.76
C ILE A 288 19.23 -35.78 -15.58
N PHE A 289 18.32 -36.60 -16.18
CA PHE A 289 16.89 -36.36 -16.02
C PHE A 289 16.39 -36.72 -14.62
N ALA A 290 15.68 -35.80 -13.98
CA ALA A 290 15.01 -36.01 -12.70
C ALA A 290 13.50 -35.73 -12.84
N ARG A 291 12.68 -36.38 -12.01
CA ARG A 291 11.25 -36.05 -11.94
C ARG A 291 11.05 -34.74 -11.20
N GLY A 292 10.50 -33.75 -11.88
CA GLY A 292 10.01 -32.51 -11.29
C GLY A 292 8.58 -32.66 -10.79
N MET A 293 8.26 -32.07 -9.63
CA MET A 293 6.89 -31.87 -9.19
C MET A 293 6.58 -30.38 -9.26
N ALA A 294 5.90 -29.95 -10.33
CA ALA A 294 5.35 -28.61 -10.43
C ALA A 294 3.96 -28.56 -9.77
N GLN A 295 3.53 -27.35 -9.36
CA GLN A 295 2.21 -27.14 -8.77
C GLN A 295 1.07 -27.68 -9.68
N ARG A 296 1.28 -27.68 -10.98
CA ARG A 296 0.37 -28.23 -11.98
C ARG A 296 0.23 -29.74 -11.90
N SER A 297 1.29 -30.47 -11.54
CA SER A 297 1.29 -31.93 -11.42
C SER A 297 0.60 -32.42 -10.14
N LEU A 298 0.33 -31.54 -9.18
CA LEU A 298 -0.49 -31.85 -7.99
C LEU A 298 -2.00 -31.82 -8.28
N LEU A 299 -2.40 -31.12 -9.35
CA LEU A 299 -3.81 -30.96 -9.74
C LEU A 299 -4.21 -31.78 -10.97
N THR A 300 -3.22 -32.24 -11.72
CA THR A 300 -3.40 -33.08 -12.90
C THR A 300 -2.38 -34.20 -12.81
N ASP A 301 -2.73 -35.43 -13.23
CA ASP A 301 -1.84 -36.61 -13.19
C ASP A 301 -0.63 -36.51 -14.17
N HIS A 302 -0.35 -35.32 -14.68
CA HIS A 302 0.81 -34.99 -15.52
C HIS A 302 2.04 -34.75 -14.67
N ARG A 303 3.06 -35.53 -14.84
CA ARG A 303 4.35 -35.43 -14.14
C ARG A 303 5.38 -34.85 -15.10
N ASP A 304 5.79 -33.63 -14.83
CA ASP A 304 6.86 -32.99 -15.57
C ASP A 304 8.21 -33.65 -15.28
N ILE A 305 9.05 -33.80 -16.28
CA ILE A 305 10.40 -34.33 -16.15
C ILE A 305 11.37 -33.15 -16.28
N VAL A 306 12.23 -32.98 -15.27
CA VAL A 306 13.18 -31.87 -15.19
C VAL A 306 14.60 -32.37 -15.46
N PHE A 307 15.33 -31.64 -16.26
CA PHE A 307 16.76 -31.82 -16.46
C PHE A 307 17.51 -31.26 -15.24
N GLY A 308 18.17 -32.10 -14.45
CA GLY A 308 18.79 -31.69 -13.17
C GLY A 308 20.29 -31.45 -13.30
N TRP A 309 20.76 -30.28 -12.83
CA TRP A 309 22.19 -29.91 -12.84
C TRP A 309 23.04 -30.62 -11.77
N GLU A 310 22.42 -31.14 -10.71
CA GLU A 310 23.17 -31.75 -9.59
C GLU A 310 24.01 -32.98 -9.96
N ASN A 311 23.65 -33.64 -11.06
CA ASN A 311 24.39 -34.82 -11.52
C ASN A 311 25.50 -34.49 -12.55
N VAL A 312 25.53 -33.29 -13.13
CA VAL A 312 26.56 -32.89 -14.09
C VAL A 312 27.92 -32.69 -13.43
N ALA A 313 27.95 -32.25 -12.18
CA ALA A 313 29.19 -32.07 -11.41
C ALA A 313 29.90 -33.39 -11.01
N ARG A 314 29.26 -34.54 -11.24
CA ARG A 314 29.86 -35.89 -10.96
C ARG A 314 30.40 -36.60 -12.20
N LEU A 315 30.30 -35.99 -13.37
CA LEU A 315 30.76 -36.56 -14.65
C LEU A 315 32.06 -35.96 -15.18
N ASN A 316 32.72 -35.07 -14.40
CA ASN A 316 34.05 -34.55 -14.69
C ASN A 316 35.08 -35.09 -13.71
#